data_158b64ddded630813167661ec4731a4d
#
_entry.id   158b64ddded630813167661ec4731a4d
#
_cell.length_a   1.000
_cell.length_b   1.000
_cell.length_c   1.000
_cell.angle_alpha   90.00
_cell.angle_beta   90.00
_cell.angle_gamma   90.00
#
_symmetry.space_group_name_H-M   'P 1'
#
loop_
_entity.id
_entity.type
_entity.pdbx_description
1 polymer ?
#
loop_
_entity_poly.entity_id
_entity_poly.type
_entity_poly.pdbx_seq_one_letter_code
_entity_poly.pdbx_strand_id
1 'polypeptide(L)'
;MAIRKVRPFSKFKRPGDIPNHFIQERRELTGLVKRIDPNGGLLLVEHKPLLDISWISSGQLPIRISGVKVAGLGLNWLQAIVVGNQIKFIPVAKDPNFLQCEVLLVQNTKDKKEDLLNVGERLIKIGFGQTEPVQPPLSFDPRFLIYYKRLQKAESIALRNKLGLKYYIKPAKSALSVLIGNLRELSERFSQTTRKHIKNVPNISST
;
A
#
# COMPACT_ATOMS: atom_id res chain seq x y z
N MET A 1 35.89 2.91 14.67
CA MET A 1 34.65 3.69 14.42
C MET A 1 33.68 3.08 13.40
N ALA A 2 34.13 2.30 12.42
CA ALA A 2 33.27 1.70 11.38
C ALA A 2 32.22 0.69 11.88
N ILE A 3 32.53 -0.14 12.87
CA ILE A 3 31.65 -1.19 13.41
C ILE A 3 30.34 -0.63 14.01
N ARG A 4 30.39 0.52 14.69
CA ARG A 4 29.19 1.17 15.25
C ARG A 4 28.22 1.67 14.17
N LYS A 5 28.73 2.05 13.00
CA LYS A 5 27.96 2.56 11.87
C LYS A 5 27.28 1.41 11.09
N VAL A 6 27.91 0.24 11.02
CA VAL A 6 27.40 -0.91 10.23
C VAL A 6 26.48 -1.83 11.05
N ARG A 7 26.68 -1.92 12.36
CA ARG A 7 25.95 -2.82 13.28
C ARG A 7 25.81 -4.26 12.76
N PRO A 8 26.90 -4.95 12.41
CA PRO A 8 26.86 -6.24 11.72
C PRO A 8 26.21 -7.37 12.53
N PHE A 9 26.14 -7.25 13.87
CA PHE A 9 25.60 -8.25 14.78
C PHE A 9 24.19 -7.92 15.31
N SER A 10 23.62 -6.77 14.95
CA SER A 10 22.36 -6.32 15.56
C SER A 10 21.15 -6.99 14.92
N LYS A 11 20.34 -7.70 15.71
CA LYS A 11 19.01 -8.18 15.32
C LYS A 11 17.99 -7.11 15.70
N PHE A 12 17.36 -6.49 14.71
CA PHE A 12 16.33 -5.49 14.94
C PHE A 12 14.97 -6.16 15.17
N LYS A 13 14.29 -5.78 16.25
CA LYS A 13 12.99 -6.34 16.65
C LYS A 13 11.88 -5.30 16.62
N ARG A 14 12.22 -4.04 16.81
CA ARG A 14 11.29 -2.91 16.84
C ARG A 14 11.71 -1.86 15.83
N PRO A 15 10.77 -1.08 15.28
CA PRO A 15 11.12 0.03 14.39
C PRO A 15 12.13 0.99 15.01
N GLY A 16 12.02 1.23 16.34
CA GLY A 16 12.94 2.08 17.11
C GLY A 16 14.41 1.61 17.11
N ASP A 17 14.65 0.31 16.96
CA ASP A 17 16.00 -0.25 16.98
C ASP A 17 16.81 0.12 15.73
N ILE A 18 16.12 0.49 14.64
CA ILE A 18 16.75 0.84 13.36
C ILE A 18 17.33 2.26 13.45
N PRO A 19 18.64 2.43 13.24
CA PRO A 19 19.26 3.75 13.25
C PRO A 19 18.74 4.65 12.12
N ASN A 20 18.58 5.94 12.39
CA ASN A 20 18.07 6.88 11.38
C ASN A 20 18.94 6.95 10.12
N HIS A 21 20.27 6.78 10.26
CA HIS A 21 21.15 6.77 9.10
C HIS A 21 20.89 5.58 8.15
N PHE A 22 20.33 4.44 8.63
CA PHE A 22 19.94 3.34 7.75
C PHE A 22 18.79 3.74 6.82
N ILE A 23 17.86 4.55 7.33
CA ILE A 23 16.76 5.11 6.56
C ILE A 23 17.28 6.15 5.56
N GLN A 24 18.12 7.08 6.04
CA GLN A 24 18.71 8.14 5.21
C GLN A 24 19.58 7.59 4.08
N GLU A 25 20.38 6.57 4.36
CA GLU A 25 21.28 5.93 3.41
C GLU A 25 20.56 4.87 2.53
N ARG A 26 19.27 4.57 2.82
CA ARG A 26 18.50 3.52 2.13
C ARG A 26 19.22 2.17 2.18
N ARG A 27 19.68 1.78 3.36
CA ARG A 27 20.40 0.52 3.53
C ARG A 27 19.50 -0.67 3.33
N GLU A 28 19.91 -1.58 2.45
CA GLU A 28 19.27 -2.86 2.27
C GLU A 28 19.53 -3.76 3.50
N LEU A 29 18.46 -4.32 4.03
CA LEU A 29 18.46 -5.27 5.14
C LEU A 29 17.86 -6.58 4.65
N THR A 30 18.23 -7.68 5.29
CA THR A 30 17.75 -9.01 4.94
C THR A 30 16.98 -9.63 6.09
N GLY A 31 15.94 -10.41 5.78
CA GLY A 31 15.17 -11.12 6.80
C GLY A 31 14.32 -12.22 6.23
N LEU A 32 13.74 -13.02 7.14
CA LEU A 32 12.81 -14.09 6.84
C LEU A 32 11.40 -13.66 7.27
N VAL A 33 10.43 -13.71 6.37
CA VAL A 33 9.03 -13.41 6.71
C VAL A 33 8.43 -14.59 7.46
N LYS A 34 8.07 -14.41 8.73
CA LYS A 34 7.49 -15.47 9.57
C LYS A 34 5.98 -15.57 9.43
N ARG A 35 5.31 -14.43 9.38
CA ARG A 35 3.84 -14.35 9.28
C ARG A 35 3.41 -12.96 8.82
N ILE A 36 2.13 -12.82 8.54
CA ILE A 36 1.47 -11.57 8.23
C ILE A 36 0.48 -11.25 9.34
N ASP A 37 0.45 -9.99 9.76
CA ASP A 37 -0.65 -9.46 10.58
C ASP A 37 -1.77 -8.99 9.65
N PRO A 38 -2.94 -9.65 9.64
CA PRO A 38 -4.04 -9.32 8.74
C PRO A 38 -4.64 -7.94 9.01
N ASN A 39 -4.58 -7.44 10.25
CA ASN A 39 -5.22 -6.19 10.64
C ASN A 39 -4.55 -4.95 10.01
N GLY A 40 -3.27 -5.04 9.64
CA GLY A 40 -2.54 -3.92 9.04
C GLY A 40 -1.82 -4.29 7.75
N GLY A 41 -1.90 -5.54 7.29
CA GLY A 41 -1.10 -6.03 6.17
C GLY A 41 0.40 -5.96 6.46
N LEU A 42 0.79 -6.10 7.75
CA LEU A 42 2.19 -6.02 8.17
C LEU A 42 2.87 -7.37 7.99
N LEU A 43 4.08 -7.32 7.44
CA LEU A 43 4.98 -8.46 7.38
C LEU A 43 5.76 -8.51 8.70
N LEU A 44 5.65 -9.61 9.44
CA LEU A 44 6.45 -9.85 10.63
C LEU A 44 7.72 -10.60 10.25
N VAL A 45 8.82 -9.86 10.24
CA VAL A 45 10.10 -10.29 9.66
C VAL A 45 11.13 -10.55 10.75
N GLU A 46 11.72 -11.73 10.72
CA GLU A 46 12.92 -12.01 11.49
C GLU A 46 14.15 -11.45 10.75
N HIS A 47 14.69 -10.35 11.26
CA HIS A 47 15.86 -9.70 10.69
C HIS A 47 17.09 -10.59 10.82
N LYS A 48 17.79 -10.81 9.70
CA LYS A 48 19.08 -11.49 9.66
C LYS A 48 20.20 -10.46 9.63
N PRO A 49 21.06 -10.39 10.65
CA PRO A 49 22.24 -9.52 10.62
C PRO A 49 23.27 -10.03 9.62
N LEU A 50 24.23 -9.18 9.26
CA LEU A 50 25.33 -9.57 8.37
C LEU A 50 26.17 -10.74 8.94
N LEU A 51 26.34 -10.74 10.27
CA LEU A 51 26.98 -11.82 11.00
C LEU A 51 25.98 -12.36 12.01
N ASP A 52 25.45 -13.56 11.76
CA ASP A 52 24.47 -14.19 12.63
C ASP A 52 25.16 -14.86 13.82
N ILE A 53 24.78 -14.40 15.01
CA ILE A 53 25.21 -14.99 16.27
C ILE A 53 24.00 -15.70 16.87
N SER A 54 24.07 -17.03 16.95
CA SER A 54 22.96 -17.92 17.29
C SER A 54 22.34 -17.66 18.67
N TRP A 55 23.07 -17.08 19.61
CA TRP A 55 22.57 -16.78 20.97
C TRP A 55 21.76 -15.50 21.09
N ILE A 56 21.75 -14.63 20.06
CA ILE A 56 20.89 -13.44 20.09
C ILE A 56 19.46 -13.86 19.76
N SER A 57 18.56 -13.66 20.73
CA SER A 57 17.15 -14.05 20.58
C SER A 57 16.53 -13.44 19.34
N SER A 58 15.82 -14.25 18.56
CA SER A 58 15.04 -13.79 17.42
C SER A 58 13.86 -12.92 17.90
N GLY A 59 13.51 -11.91 17.13
CA GLY A 59 12.32 -11.08 17.30
C GLY A 59 11.71 -10.82 15.95
N GLN A 60 10.46 -10.38 15.93
CA GLN A 60 9.75 -10.10 14.68
C GLN A 60 9.61 -8.59 14.50
N LEU A 61 10.28 -8.05 13.51
CA LEU A 61 10.18 -6.64 13.11
C LEU A 61 8.93 -6.45 12.25
N PRO A 62 7.96 -5.62 12.66
CA PRO A 62 6.80 -5.32 11.84
C PRO A 62 7.19 -4.38 10.69
N ILE A 63 6.95 -4.83 9.45
CA ILE A 63 7.25 -4.09 8.22
C ILE A 63 5.97 -3.89 7.43
N ARG A 64 5.74 -2.66 6.95
CA ARG A 64 4.68 -2.30 6.01
C ARG A 64 5.29 -2.00 4.64
N ILE A 65 4.68 -2.51 3.58
CA ILE A 65 5.09 -2.19 2.21
C ILE A 65 4.69 -0.74 1.93
N SER A 66 5.68 0.12 1.74
CA SER A 66 5.46 1.56 1.59
C SER A 66 4.74 1.90 0.29
N GLY A 67 3.78 2.83 0.37
CA GLY A 67 3.02 3.31 -0.79
C GLY A 67 2.01 2.31 -1.36
N VAL A 68 1.73 1.20 -0.65
CA VAL A 68 0.82 0.14 -1.11
C VAL A 68 -0.25 -0.14 -0.07
N LYS A 69 -1.51 0.04 -0.46
CA LYS A 69 -2.67 -0.45 0.27
C LYS A 69 -2.99 -1.86 -0.23
N VAL A 70 -2.77 -2.86 0.62
CA VAL A 70 -3.01 -4.26 0.30
C VAL A 70 -4.51 -4.56 0.38
N ALA A 71 -5.08 -5.18 -0.67
CA ALA A 71 -6.45 -5.67 -0.69
C ALA A 71 -6.56 -7.05 -0.01
N GLY A 72 -7.79 -7.52 0.30
CA GLY A 72 -7.98 -8.81 0.98
C GLY A 72 -7.32 -9.99 0.26
N LEU A 73 -7.47 -10.07 -1.07
CA LEU A 73 -6.78 -11.09 -1.89
C LEU A 73 -5.25 -10.95 -1.85
N GLY A 74 -4.75 -9.73 -1.64
CA GLY A 74 -3.33 -9.46 -1.47
C GLY A 74 -2.77 -10.07 -0.20
N LEU A 75 -3.54 -10.10 0.89
CA LEU A 75 -3.12 -10.78 2.12
C LEU A 75 -2.92 -12.28 1.89
N ASN A 76 -3.86 -12.93 1.18
CA ASN A 76 -3.75 -14.34 0.83
C ASN A 76 -2.53 -14.60 -0.08
N TRP A 77 -2.30 -13.72 -1.05
CA TRP A 77 -1.13 -13.83 -1.92
C TRP A 77 0.19 -13.67 -1.13
N LEU A 78 0.27 -12.68 -0.24
CA LEU A 78 1.42 -12.49 0.63
C LEU A 78 1.65 -13.72 1.51
N GLN A 79 0.57 -14.30 2.07
CA GLN A 79 0.64 -15.50 2.89
C GLN A 79 1.18 -16.70 2.10
N ALA A 80 0.76 -16.88 0.86
CA ALA A 80 1.15 -18.01 0.04
C ALA A 80 2.56 -17.87 -0.59
N ILE A 81 2.98 -16.64 -0.91
CA ILE A 81 4.18 -16.40 -1.72
C ILE A 81 5.33 -15.81 -0.90
N VAL A 82 5.04 -14.99 0.10
CA VAL A 82 6.08 -14.23 0.81
C VAL A 82 6.41 -14.83 2.17
N VAL A 83 5.43 -15.39 2.87
CA VAL A 83 5.68 -16.06 4.16
C VAL A 83 6.56 -17.28 3.98
N GLY A 84 7.51 -17.46 4.88
CA GLY A 84 8.51 -18.52 4.83
C GLY A 84 9.68 -18.26 3.88
N ASN A 85 9.64 -17.16 3.13
CA ASN A 85 10.70 -16.81 2.19
C ASN A 85 11.60 -15.67 2.69
N GLN A 86 12.81 -15.64 2.18
CA GLN A 86 13.77 -14.59 2.45
C GLN A 86 13.43 -13.35 1.63
N ILE A 87 13.49 -12.20 2.28
CA ILE A 87 13.31 -10.89 1.65
C ILE A 87 14.51 -10.00 1.90
N LYS A 88 14.72 -9.07 0.98
CA LYS A 88 15.50 -7.86 1.19
C LYS A 88 14.54 -6.71 1.39
N PHE A 89 14.80 -5.81 2.32
CA PHE A 89 13.94 -4.68 2.57
C PHE A 89 14.75 -3.41 2.82
N ILE A 90 14.27 -2.32 2.24
CA ILE A 90 14.93 -1.01 2.29
C ILE A 90 14.03 -0.08 3.11
N PRO A 91 14.44 0.33 4.31
CA PRO A 91 13.69 1.27 5.13
C PRO A 91 13.52 2.61 4.44
N VAL A 92 12.29 3.13 4.42
CA VAL A 92 11.96 4.44 3.83
C VAL A 92 11.46 5.44 4.85
N ALA A 93 10.70 4.97 5.84
CA ALA A 93 10.22 5.76 6.97
C ALA A 93 10.01 4.88 8.20
N LYS A 94 9.96 5.51 9.36
CA LYS A 94 9.76 4.86 10.64
C LYS A 94 8.48 5.39 11.29
N ASP A 95 7.58 4.47 11.61
CA ASP A 95 6.43 4.71 12.46
C ASP A 95 6.65 4.09 13.86
N PRO A 96 5.92 4.49 14.89
CA PRO A 96 6.04 3.90 16.22
C PRO A 96 5.82 2.39 16.23
N ASN A 97 4.88 1.89 15.42
CA ASN A 97 4.41 0.50 15.45
C ASN A 97 4.98 -0.37 14.31
N PHE A 98 5.46 0.22 13.23
CA PHE A 98 5.99 -0.51 12.08
C PHE A 98 7.05 0.30 11.32
N LEU A 99 7.79 -0.39 10.49
CA LEU A 99 8.77 0.20 9.58
C LEU A 99 8.20 0.20 8.17
N GLN A 100 8.15 1.36 7.52
CA GLN A 100 7.78 1.45 6.11
C GLN A 100 8.97 1.09 5.24
N CYS A 101 8.81 0.12 4.34
CA CYS A 101 9.90 -0.39 3.52
C CYS A 101 9.49 -0.60 2.06
N GLU A 102 10.45 -0.46 1.16
CA GLU A 102 10.42 -1.17 -0.12
C GLU A 102 10.83 -2.63 0.14
N VAL A 103 10.04 -3.59 -0.34
CA VAL A 103 10.23 -5.02 -0.05
C VAL A 103 10.50 -5.79 -1.35
N LEU A 104 11.59 -6.56 -1.35
CA LEU A 104 12.05 -7.38 -2.46
C LEU A 104 12.08 -8.84 -2.02
N LEU A 105 11.33 -9.71 -2.69
CA LEU A 105 11.37 -11.14 -2.47
C LEU A 105 12.57 -11.74 -3.21
N VAL A 106 13.38 -12.51 -2.51
CA VAL A 106 14.51 -13.24 -3.10
C VAL A 106 13.99 -14.52 -3.71
N GLN A 107 14.11 -14.66 -5.03
CA GLN A 107 13.76 -15.87 -5.75
C GLN A 107 15.05 -16.57 -6.22
N ASN A 108 15.19 -17.84 -5.84
CA ASN A 108 16.32 -18.64 -6.30
C ASN A 108 16.00 -19.21 -7.69
N THR A 109 16.62 -18.65 -8.70
CA THR A 109 16.53 -19.17 -10.07
C THR A 109 17.48 -20.37 -10.24
N LYS A 110 17.14 -21.31 -11.13
CA LYS A 110 17.94 -22.51 -11.42
C LYS A 110 19.41 -22.21 -11.75
N ASP A 111 19.70 -21.03 -12.26
CA ASP A 111 21.03 -20.55 -12.63
C ASP A 111 21.85 -19.94 -11.50
N LYS A 112 21.46 -20.15 -10.22
CA LYS A 112 22.11 -19.56 -9.03
C LYS A 112 22.16 -18.01 -9.02
N LYS A 113 21.41 -17.34 -9.91
CA LYS A 113 21.30 -15.91 -9.93
C LYS A 113 20.12 -15.52 -9.05
N GLU A 114 20.37 -14.65 -8.07
CA GLU A 114 19.29 -14.06 -7.26
C GLU A 114 18.43 -13.18 -8.17
N ASP A 115 17.17 -13.56 -8.35
CA ASP A 115 16.16 -12.70 -8.96
C ASP A 115 15.37 -12.00 -7.84
N LEU A 116 15.23 -10.68 -7.95
CA LEU A 116 14.59 -9.85 -6.94
C LEU A 116 13.24 -9.37 -7.45
N LEU A 117 12.16 -9.91 -6.88
CA LEU A 117 10.80 -9.51 -7.19
C LEU A 117 10.35 -8.40 -6.23
N ASN A 118 10.05 -7.21 -6.76
CA ASN A 118 9.44 -6.16 -5.93
C ASN A 118 7.99 -6.53 -5.57
N VAL A 119 7.78 -6.77 -4.27
CA VAL A 119 6.49 -7.27 -3.73
C VAL A 119 5.38 -6.24 -3.92
N GLY A 120 5.67 -4.96 -3.70
CA GLY A 120 4.69 -3.88 -3.86
C GLY A 120 4.24 -3.72 -5.31
N GLU A 121 5.19 -3.67 -6.24
CA GLU A 121 4.89 -3.59 -7.68
C GLU A 121 4.09 -4.81 -8.15
N ARG A 122 4.46 -6.00 -7.68
CA ARG A 122 3.77 -7.23 -8.07
C ARG A 122 2.33 -7.26 -7.59
N LEU A 123 2.07 -6.93 -6.31
CA LEU A 123 0.73 -6.85 -5.73
C LEU A 123 -0.18 -5.92 -6.52
N ILE A 124 0.32 -4.72 -6.84
CA ILE A 124 -0.45 -3.73 -7.60
C ILE A 124 -0.69 -4.22 -9.04
N LYS A 125 0.36 -4.75 -9.71
CA LYS A 125 0.27 -5.20 -11.11
C LYS A 125 -0.75 -6.31 -11.32
N ILE A 126 -0.95 -7.20 -10.33
CA ILE A 126 -1.97 -8.26 -10.39
C ILE A 126 -3.33 -7.83 -9.81
N GLY A 127 -3.47 -6.57 -9.39
CA GLY A 127 -4.73 -6.01 -8.87
C GLY A 127 -5.05 -6.35 -7.41
N PHE A 128 -4.10 -6.88 -6.66
CA PHE A 128 -4.24 -7.27 -5.25
C PHE A 128 -3.83 -6.17 -4.26
N GLY A 129 -3.38 -5.05 -4.78
CA GLY A 129 -3.05 -3.83 -4.06
C GLY A 129 -3.37 -2.59 -4.88
N GLN A 130 -3.32 -1.44 -4.23
CA GLN A 130 -3.51 -0.12 -4.84
C GLN A 130 -2.42 0.81 -4.34
N THR A 131 -2.09 1.84 -5.13
CA THR A 131 -1.20 2.89 -4.65
C THR A 131 -1.87 3.69 -3.54
N GLU A 132 -1.14 3.96 -2.46
CA GLU A 132 -1.57 4.82 -1.36
C GLU A 132 -0.95 6.21 -1.55
N PRO A 133 -1.71 7.31 -1.30
CA PRO A 133 -1.15 8.65 -1.38
C PRO A 133 0.07 8.83 -0.49
N VAL A 134 1.12 9.43 -1.05
CA VAL A 134 2.37 9.68 -0.32
C VAL A 134 2.25 10.98 0.45
N GLN A 135 2.54 10.92 1.76
CA GLN A 135 2.56 12.08 2.63
C GLN A 135 3.99 12.57 2.89
N PRO A 136 4.16 13.86 3.27
CA PRO A 136 5.46 14.35 3.76
C PRO A 136 5.97 13.51 4.95
N PRO A 137 7.27 13.29 5.08
CA PRO A 137 8.36 13.84 4.24
C PRO A 137 8.67 13.02 2.97
N LEU A 138 8.08 11.83 2.78
CA LEU A 138 8.39 10.93 1.67
C LEU A 138 8.05 11.53 0.29
N SER A 139 7.04 12.40 0.21
CA SER A 139 6.67 13.11 -1.03
C SER A 139 7.77 14.05 -1.55
N PHE A 140 8.78 14.36 -0.74
CA PHE A 140 9.93 15.20 -1.12
C PHE A 140 11.23 14.41 -1.32
N ASP A 141 11.24 13.10 -1.05
CA ASP A 141 12.42 12.26 -1.26
C ASP A 141 12.49 11.76 -2.71
N PRO A 142 13.47 12.25 -3.53
CA PRO A 142 13.57 11.86 -4.94
C PRO A 142 13.74 10.36 -5.15
N ARG A 143 14.47 9.68 -4.24
CA ARG A 143 14.70 8.23 -4.33
C ARG A 143 13.42 7.44 -4.07
N PHE A 144 12.59 7.91 -3.12
CA PHE A 144 11.28 7.33 -2.88
C PHE A 144 10.33 7.57 -4.05
N LEU A 145 10.36 8.76 -4.66
CA LEU A 145 9.53 9.09 -5.81
C LEU A 145 9.84 8.21 -7.03
N ILE A 146 11.09 7.80 -7.24
CA ILE A 146 11.45 6.83 -8.30
C ILE A 146 10.74 5.48 -8.06
N TYR A 147 10.79 4.96 -6.83
CA TYR A 147 10.06 3.76 -6.45
C TYR A 147 8.55 3.94 -6.61
N TYR A 148 8.01 5.04 -6.11
CA TYR A 148 6.58 5.32 -6.20
C TYR A 148 6.05 5.44 -7.64
N LYS A 149 6.83 6.02 -8.56
CA LYS A 149 6.51 6.03 -10.00
C LYS A 149 6.40 4.61 -10.58
N ARG A 150 7.23 3.67 -10.12
CA ARG A 150 7.11 2.25 -10.52
C ARG A 150 5.80 1.65 -10.04
N LEU A 151 5.37 1.95 -8.81
CA LEU A 151 4.06 1.54 -8.28
C LEU A 151 2.91 2.10 -9.11
N GLN A 152 2.94 3.39 -9.45
CA GLN A 152 1.92 4.02 -10.30
C GLN A 152 1.88 3.41 -11.71
N LYS A 153 3.04 3.09 -12.29
CA LYS A 153 3.12 2.37 -13.57
C LYS A 153 2.50 0.98 -13.47
N ALA A 154 2.78 0.25 -12.40
CA ALA A 154 2.16 -1.06 -12.14
C ALA A 154 0.64 -0.95 -12.02
N GLU A 155 0.11 0.09 -11.35
CA GLU A 155 -1.32 0.36 -11.25
C GLU A 155 -1.94 0.69 -12.62
N SER A 156 -1.26 1.47 -13.45
CA SER A 156 -1.71 1.76 -14.81
C SER A 156 -1.80 0.50 -15.68
N ILE A 157 -0.86 -0.43 -15.52
CA ILE A 157 -0.88 -1.73 -16.21
C ILE A 157 -2.06 -2.57 -15.71
N ALA A 158 -2.28 -2.65 -14.39
CA ALA A 158 -3.40 -3.37 -13.81
C ALA A 158 -4.75 -2.85 -14.33
N LEU A 159 -4.93 -1.52 -14.36
CA LEU A 159 -6.14 -0.87 -14.88
C LEU A 159 -6.36 -1.18 -16.37
N ARG A 160 -5.30 -1.16 -17.17
CA ARG A 160 -5.36 -1.52 -18.60
C ARG A 160 -5.79 -2.95 -18.81
N ASN A 161 -5.33 -3.85 -17.96
CA ASN A 161 -5.66 -5.27 -17.99
C ASN A 161 -6.98 -5.59 -17.24
N LYS A 162 -7.74 -4.56 -16.84
CA LYS A 162 -9.03 -4.71 -16.12
C LYS A 162 -8.90 -5.45 -14.79
N LEU A 163 -7.75 -5.33 -14.11
CA LEU A 163 -7.45 -5.97 -12.84
C LEU A 163 -7.65 -5.00 -11.67
N GLY A 164 -8.10 -5.55 -10.53
CA GLY A 164 -8.15 -4.85 -9.24
C GLY A 164 -9.43 -4.06 -8.99
N LEU A 165 -9.70 -3.83 -7.71
CA LEU A 165 -10.89 -3.13 -7.21
C LEU A 165 -11.08 -1.73 -7.81
N LYS A 166 -9.99 -1.03 -8.07
CA LYS A 166 -10.05 0.33 -8.62
C LYS A 166 -10.68 0.38 -10.01
N TYR A 167 -10.51 -0.69 -10.81
CA TYR A 167 -11.15 -0.82 -12.11
C TYR A 167 -12.68 -0.91 -11.99
N TYR A 168 -13.18 -1.70 -11.02
CA TYR A 168 -14.61 -1.91 -10.84
C TYR A 168 -15.31 -0.77 -10.09
N ILE A 169 -14.61 -0.08 -9.18
CA ILE A 169 -15.20 1.00 -8.38
C ILE A 169 -15.38 2.29 -9.19
N LYS A 170 -14.47 2.62 -10.11
CA LYS A 170 -14.55 3.86 -10.92
C LYS A 170 -15.85 3.94 -11.75
N PRO A 171 -16.21 2.92 -12.57
CA PRO A 171 -17.46 2.97 -13.34
C PRO A 171 -18.71 2.97 -12.44
N ALA A 172 -18.68 2.28 -11.30
CA ALA A 172 -19.81 2.28 -10.36
C ALA A 172 -20.05 3.68 -9.75
N LYS A 173 -18.99 4.39 -9.38
CA LYS A 173 -19.10 5.76 -8.87
C LYS A 173 -19.58 6.75 -9.93
N SER A 174 -19.13 6.62 -11.17
CA SER A 174 -19.60 7.48 -12.28
C SER A 174 -21.07 7.20 -12.62
N ALA A 175 -21.49 5.93 -12.64
CA ALA A 175 -22.88 5.57 -12.85
C ALA A 175 -23.78 6.09 -11.72
N LEU A 176 -23.34 5.99 -10.46
CA LEU A 176 -24.07 6.49 -9.32
C LEU A 176 -24.20 8.03 -9.35
N SER A 177 -23.15 8.75 -9.72
CA SER A 177 -23.19 10.22 -9.83
C SER A 177 -24.15 10.69 -10.94
N VAL A 178 -24.22 9.96 -12.07
CA VAL A 178 -25.19 10.22 -13.15
C VAL A 178 -26.62 9.97 -12.66
N LEU A 179 -26.87 8.86 -11.94
CA LEU A 179 -28.17 8.54 -11.39
C LEU A 179 -28.62 9.61 -10.37
N ILE A 180 -27.75 10.05 -9.48
CA ILE A 180 -28.07 11.12 -8.50
C ILE A 180 -28.34 12.45 -9.23
N GLY A 181 -27.59 12.77 -10.28
CA GLY A 181 -27.83 13.94 -11.12
C GLY A 181 -29.22 13.91 -11.76
N ASN A 182 -29.58 12.79 -12.39
CA ASN A 182 -30.89 12.60 -13.02
C ASN A 182 -32.05 12.68 -12.02
N LEU A 183 -31.89 12.09 -10.82
CA LEU A 183 -32.91 12.18 -9.75
C LEU A 183 -33.09 13.61 -9.25
N ARG A 184 -32.01 14.37 -9.15
CA ARG A 184 -32.08 15.79 -8.75
C ARG A 184 -32.81 16.63 -9.80
N GLU A 185 -32.52 16.46 -11.09
CA GLU A 185 -33.23 17.13 -12.16
C GLU A 185 -34.72 16.79 -12.18
N LEU A 186 -35.08 15.51 -11.97
CA LEU A 186 -36.47 15.09 -11.86
C LEU A 186 -37.18 15.78 -10.69
N SER A 187 -36.55 15.83 -9.53
CA SER A 187 -37.13 16.50 -8.34
C SER A 187 -37.35 18.01 -8.58
N GLU A 188 -36.43 18.67 -9.27
CA GLU A 188 -36.56 20.07 -9.63
C GLU A 188 -37.69 20.33 -10.63
N ARG A 189 -37.84 19.44 -11.63
CA ARG A 189 -38.98 19.52 -12.59
C ARG A 189 -40.32 19.33 -11.89
N PHE A 190 -40.43 18.36 -10.98
CA PHE A 190 -41.67 18.17 -10.19
C PHE A 190 -41.99 19.36 -9.32
N SER A 191 -41.02 19.94 -8.67
CA SER A 191 -41.24 21.12 -7.83
C SER A 191 -41.66 22.37 -8.63
N GLN A 192 -41.14 22.55 -9.85
CA GLN A 192 -41.57 23.63 -10.75
C GLN A 192 -42.97 23.41 -11.29
N THR A 193 -43.35 22.19 -11.60
CA THR A 193 -44.73 21.86 -12.06
C THR A 193 -45.74 22.12 -10.96
N THR A 194 -45.45 21.71 -9.74
CA THR A 194 -46.32 21.93 -8.57
C THR A 194 -46.49 23.44 -8.29
N ARG A 195 -45.41 24.24 -8.38
CA ARG A 195 -45.50 25.70 -8.22
C ARG A 195 -46.33 26.40 -9.30
N LYS A 196 -46.31 25.90 -10.56
CA LYS A 196 -47.16 26.43 -11.62
C LYS A 196 -48.65 26.09 -11.41
N HIS A 197 -48.96 24.90 -10.92
CA HIS A 197 -50.34 24.52 -10.60
C HIS A 197 -50.93 25.34 -9.45
N ILE A 198 -50.16 25.63 -8.38
CA ILE A 198 -50.62 26.44 -7.23
C ILE A 198 -50.89 27.88 -7.64
N LYS A 199 -50.15 28.45 -8.60
CA LYS A 199 -50.38 29.83 -9.07
C LYS A 199 -51.63 30.01 -9.95
N ASN A 200 -52.17 28.92 -10.50
CA ASN A 200 -53.33 28.92 -11.40
C ASN A 200 -54.65 28.52 -10.72
N VAL A 201 -54.67 28.42 -9.40
CA VAL A 201 -55.94 28.23 -8.67
C VAL A 201 -56.65 29.60 -8.56
N PRO A 202 -57.83 29.83 -9.17
CA PRO A 202 -58.54 31.09 -9.05
C PRO A 202 -59.00 31.27 -7.62
N ASN A 203 -58.73 32.49 -7.09
CA ASN A 203 -59.18 32.92 -5.78
C ASN A 203 -60.74 32.95 -5.81
N ILE A 204 -61.39 31.96 -5.27
CA ILE A 204 -62.85 32.01 -5.03
C ILE A 204 -63.04 32.83 -3.75
N SER A 205 -63.15 34.17 -3.91
CA SER A 205 -63.62 35.04 -2.86
C SER A 205 -65.12 34.83 -2.65
N SER A 206 -65.42 34.32 -1.48
CA SER A 206 -66.78 34.21 -0.95
C SER A 206 -67.43 35.58 -0.81
N THR A 207 -68.52 35.78 -1.48
CA THR A 207 -69.59 36.77 -1.07
C THR A 207 -70.30 36.23 0.13
#